data_7dbe0c0787716886c555473ea1645075
#
_entry.id   7dbe0c0787716886c555473ea1645075
#
_cell.length_a   1.000
_cell.length_b   1.000
_cell.length_c   1.000
_cell.angle_alpha   90.00
_cell.angle_beta   90.00
_cell.angle_gamma   90.00
#
_symmetry.space_group_name_H-M   'P 1'
#
loop_
_entity.id
_entity.type
_entity.pdbx_description
1 polymer ?
#
loop_
_entity_poly.entity_id
_entity_poly.type
_entity_poly.pdbx_seq_one_letter_code
_entity_poly.pdbx_strand_id
1 'polypeptide(L)'
;MMARLALHPAEQRRLAEDPSVIPRAVEEMLRWETPVTSVVRVTTQDTELSGCPIAADEVVSVILGSANTDERAWVEAESVDIDRRVNKHLAFGGGVHRCLGSHLARMELRVVLEEWHARIPEYRVPEGVELDVSPSLRQIADLPLVW
;
A
#
# COMPACT_ATOMS: atom_id res chain seq x y z
N MET A 1 4.77 -3.79 -4.16
CA MET A 1 5.32 -2.71 -4.98
C MET A 1 6.14 -3.25 -6.16
N MET A 2 7.31 -3.88 -5.99
CA MET A 2 8.10 -4.47 -7.08
C MET A 2 7.31 -5.46 -7.94
N ALA A 3 6.54 -6.36 -7.33
CA ALA A 3 5.68 -7.31 -8.05
C ALA A 3 4.67 -6.61 -8.98
N ARG A 4 4.04 -5.52 -8.48
CA ARG A 4 3.14 -4.73 -9.32
C ARG A 4 3.87 -4.14 -10.53
N LEU A 5 5.00 -3.51 -10.31
CA LEU A 5 5.79 -2.91 -11.41
C LEU A 5 6.24 -3.96 -12.42
N ALA A 6 6.61 -5.17 -11.97
CA ALA A 6 6.95 -6.30 -12.85
C ALA A 6 5.76 -6.78 -13.71
N LEU A 7 4.52 -6.56 -13.25
CA LEU A 7 3.28 -6.91 -13.95
C LEU A 7 2.69 -5.73 -14.76
N HIS A 8 3.19 -4.51 -14.57
CA HIS A 8 2.70 -3.29 -15.22
C HIS A 8 3.86 -2.52 -15.90
N PRO A 9 4.32 -2.97 -17.07
CA PRO A 9 5.50 -2.41 -17.75
C PRO A 9 5.40 -0.91 -18.05
N ALA A 10 4.19 -0.38 -18.24
CA ALA A 10 4.00 1.05 -18.49
C ALA A 10 4.31 1.90 -17.24
N GLU A 11 3.87 1.45 -16.07
CA GLU A 11 4.20 2.09 -14.79
C GLU A 11 5.70 2.00 -14.50
N GLN A 12 6.29 0.82 -14.74
CA GLN A 12 7.71 0.56 -14.57
C GLN A 12 8.57 1.50 -15.41
N ARG A 13 8.30 1.59 -16.74
CA ARG A 13 9.01 2.51 -17.65
C ARG A 13 8.87 3.96 -17.21
N ARG A 14 7.67 4.36 -16.78
CA ARG A 14 7.44 5.72 -16.30
C ARG A 14 8.35 6.09 -15.11
N LEU A 15 8.56 5.17 -14.16
CA LEU A 15 9.46 5.39 -13.02
C LEU A 15 10.92 5.44 -13.44
N ALA A 16 11.31 4.62 -14.42
CA ALA A 16 12.69 4.60 -14.94
C ALA A 16 13.03 5.87 -15.74
N GLU A 17 12.09 6.35 -16.57
CA GLU A 17 12.26 7.54 -17.42
C GLU A 17 12.18 8.85 -16.63
N ASP A 18 11.32 8.90 -15.61
CA ASP A 18 11.13 10.08 -14.75
C ASP A 18 11.17 9.71 -13.25
N PRO A 19 12.35 9.60 -12.66
CA PRO A 19 12.48 9.31 -11.22
C PRO A 19 11.79 10.32 -10.29
N SER A 20 11.46 11.52 -10.79
CA SER A 20 10.77 12.53 -9.96
C SER A 20 9.35 12.13 -9.56
N VAL A 21 8.76 11.15 -10.24
CA VAL A 21 7.43 10.62 -9.89
C VAL A 21 7.49 9.57 -8.77
N ILE A 22 8.66 8.98 -8.48
CA ILE A 22 8.83 7.89 -7.50
C ILE A 22 8.23 8.22 -6.13
N PRO A 23 8.44 9.41 -5.54
CA PRO A 23 7.83 9.72 -4.23
C PRO A 23 6.30 9.62 -4.23
N ARG A 24 5.63 10.05 -5.31
CA ARG A 24 4.17 9.96 -5.45
C ARG A 24 3.72 8.52 -5.70
N ALA A 25 4.44 7.82 -6.55
CA ALA A 25 4.19 6.40 -6.82
C ALA A 25 4.28 5.55 -5.54
N VAL A 26 5.25 5.83 -4.67
CA VAL A 26 5.38 5.16 -3.35
C VAL A 26 4.13 5.39 -2.49
N GLU A 27 3.64 6.63 -2.36
CA GLU A 27 2.43 6.90 -1.58
C GLU A 27 1.20 6.20 -2.17
N GLU A 28 1.05 6.24 -3.49
CA GLU A 28 -0.09 5.60 -4.16
C GLU A 28 -0.06 4.07 -4.03
N MET A 29 1.09 3.47 -4.21
CA MET A 29 1.24 2.03 -4.02
C MET A 29 1.04 1.62 -2.56
N LEU A 30 1.46 2.43 -1.59
CA LEU A 30 1.16 2.22 -0.17
C LEU A 30 -0.34 2.30 0.10
N ARG A 31 -1.04 3.28 -0.50
CA ARG A 31 -2.50 3.40 -0.40
C ARG A 31 -3.18 2.13 -0.90
N TRP A 32 -2.90 1.76 -2.12
CA TRP A 32 -3.60 0.67 -2.81
C TRP A 32 -3.26 -0.70 -2.21
N GLU A 33 -1.99 -0.96 -1.93
CA GLU A 33 -1.55 -2.23 -1.33
C GLU A 33 -1.96 -2.35 0.13
N THR A 34 -1.86 -1.28 0.90
CA THR A 34 -2.11 -1.29 2.35
C THR A 34 -1.57 -2.57 3.00
N PRO A 35 -0.23 -2.71 3.15
CA PRO A 35 0.40 -3.98 3.58
C PRO A 35 -0.18 -4.55 4.88
N VAL A 36 -0.48 -3.69 5.86
CA VAL A 36 -1.25 -4.04 7.06
C VAL A 36 -2.72 -3.74 6.79
N THR A 37 -3.46 -4.75 6.37
CA THR A 37 -4.85 -4.57 5.89
C THR A 37 -5.83 -4.20 6.99
N SER A 38 -5.57 -4.62 8.23
CA SER A 38 -6.44 -4.32 9.37
C SER A 38 -5.66 -4.23 10.68
N VAL A 39 -6.23 -3.53 11.64
CA VAL A 39 -5.76 -3.46 13.02
C VAL A 39 -6.92 -3.65 13.99
N VAL A 40 -6.64 -4.20 15.16
CA VAL A 40 -7.65 -4.50 16.18
C VAL A 40 -7.67 -3.41 17.24
N ARG A 41 -8.87 -3.10 17.75
CA ARG A 41 -9.12 -2.23 18.91
C ARG A 41 -10.08 -2.93 19.86
N VAL A 42 -10.03 -2.56 21.13
CA VAL A 42 -11.00 -2.95 22.14
C VAL A 42 -11.69 -1.71 22.62
N THR A 43 -13.03 -1.74 22.68
CA THR A 43 -13.82 -0.63 23.20
C THR A 43 -13.65 -0.51 24.72
N THR A 44 -13.49 0.69 25.23
CA THR A 44 -13.32 0.95 26.66
C THR A 44 -14.62 1.33 27.37
N GLN A 45 -15.69 1.54 26.59
CA GLN A 45 -17.02 1.89 27.05
C GLN A 45 -18.05 1.57 25.98
N ASP A 46 -19.31 1.47 26.35
CA ASP A 46 -20.40 1.36 25.39
C ASP A 46 -20.35 2.54 24.42
N THR A 47 -20.48 2.25 23.14
CA THR A 47 -20.40 3.26 22.07
C THR A 47 -21.33 2.88 20.91
N GLU A 48 -21.40 3.72 19.92
CA GLU A 48 -22.18 3.48 18.71
C GLU A 48 -21.36 3.87 17.46
N LEU A 49 -21.45 3.06 16.44
CA LEU A 49 -20.87 3.36 15.13
C LEU A 49 -21.95 3.27 14.05
N SER A 50 -22.33 4.40 13.47
CA SER A 50 -23.35 4.48 12.40
C SER A 50 -24.68 3.78 12.74
N GLY A 51 -25.17 3.93 13.98
CA GLY A 51 -26.40 3.32 14.46
C GLY A 51 -26.24 1.89 15.00
N CYS A 52 -25.05 1.32 14.91
CA CYS A 52 -24.75 -0.02 15.45
C CYS A 52 -24.17 0.14 16.87
N PRO A 53 -24.86 -0.35 17.92
CA PRO A 53 -24.34 -0.32 19.28
C PRO A 53 -23.17 -1.33 19.43
N ILE A 54 -22.15 -0.91 20.16
CA ILE A 54 -20.96 -1.71 20.46
C ILE A 54 -20.76 -1.63 21.98
N ALA A 55 -20.76 -2.75 22.66
CA ALA A 55 -20.58 -2.78 24.11
C ALA A 55 -19.10 -2.53 24.51
N ALA A 56 -18.89 -2.16 25.77
CA ALA A 56 -17.55 -2.12 26.34
C ALA A 56 -16.88 -3.51 26.24
N ASP A 57 -15.56 -3.52 26.15
CA ASP A 57 -14.72 -4.70 26.04
C ASP A 57 -14.94 -5.56 24.78
N GLU A 58 -15.66 -5.05 23.79
CA GLU A 58 -15.77 -5.71 22.48
C GLU A 58 -14.55 -5.45 21.59
N VAL A 59 -14.21 -6.48 20.79
CA VAL A 59 -13.11 -6.43 19.83
C VAL A 59 -13.61 -5.89 18.49
N VAL A 60 -13.05 -4.79 18.04
CA VAL A 60 -13.36 -4.14 16.75
C VAL A 60 -12.19 -4.23 15.81
N SER A 61 -12.41 -4.74 14.60
CA SER A 61 -11.41 -4.73 13.53
C SER A 61 -11.58 -3.48 12.66
N VAL A 62 -10.53 -2.66 12.58
CA VAL A 62 -10.48 -1.48 11.73
C VAL A 62 -9.81 -1.86 10.42
N ILE A 63 -10.57 -1.91 9.32
CA ILE A 63 -10.09 -2.37 8.01
C ILE A 63 -9.46 -1.21 7.25
N LEU A 64 -8.14 -1.04 7.38
CA LEU A 64 -7.38 0.04 6.74
C LEU A 64 -7.38 -0.10 5.21
N GLY A 65 -7.32 -1.33 4.71
CA GLY A 65 -7.39 -1.61 3.27
C GLY A 65 -8.67 -1.09 2.65
N SER A 66 -9.83 -1.36 3.29
CA SER A 66 -11.13 -0.86 2.81
C SER A 66 -11.21 0.67 2.85
N ALA A 67 -10.66 1.31 3.89
CA ALA A 67 -10.64 2.76 3.97
C ALA A 67 -9.78 3.42 2.88
N ASN A 68 -8.71 2.75 2.47
CA ASN A 68 -7.80 3.24 1.43
C ASN A 68 -8.31 3.01 0.00
N THR A 69 -9.36 2.20 -0.16
CA THR A 69 -10.05 1.94 -1.44
C THR A 69 -11.52 2.33 -1.39
N ASP A 70 -11.93 3.17 -0.46
CA ASP A 70 -13.33 3.67 -0.33
C ASP A 70 -13.60 4.76 -1.38
N GLU A 71 -14.52 4.50 -2.33
CA GLU A 71 -14.91 5.44 -3.38
C GLU A 71 -15.51 6.75 -2.85
N ARG A 72 -15.99 6.76 -1.60
CA ARG A 72 -16.46 8.00 -0.94
C ARG A 72 -15.31 8.94 -0.55
N ALA A 73 -14.09 8.39 -0.42
CA ALA A 73 -12.88 9.14 -0.05
C ALA A 73 -11.91 9.31 -1.22
N TRP A 74 -11.95 8.41 -2.21
CA TRP A 74 -10.97 8.33 -3.29
C TRP A 74 -11.65 8.24 -4.65
N VAL A 75 -11.32 9.13 -5.56
CA VAL A 75 -11.72 9.01 -6.96
C VAL A 75 -10.97 7.83 -7.58
N GLU A 76 -11.68 6.95 -8.31
CA GLU A 76 -11.11 5.73 -8.89
C GLU A 76 -10.31 4.91 -7.86
N ALA A 77 -10.95 4.64 -6.72
CA ALA A 77 -10.34 4.06 -5.53
C ALA A 77 -9.63 2.72 -5.78
N GLU A 78 -10.19 1.88 -6.66
CA GLU A 78 -9.65 0.56 -7.04
C GLU A 78 -8.46 0.64 -8.01
N SER A 79 -8.24 1.80 -8.63
CA SER A 79 -7.16 2.01 -9.58
C SER A 79 -5.92 2.58 -8.88
N VAL A 80 -4.73 2.21 -9.39
CA VAL A 80 -3.47 2.87 -9.02
C VAL A 80 -3.23 4.03 -9.98
N ASP A 81 -3.12 5.23 -9.42
CA ASP A 81 -2.78 6.44 -10.14
C ASP A 81 -1.49 7.04 -9.56
N ILE A 82 -0.35 6.76 -10.20
CA ILE A 82 0.96 7.24 -9.76
C ILE A 82 1.11 8.78 -9.82
N ASP A 83 0.18 9.47 -10.48
CA ASP A 83 0.13 10.93 -10.55
C ASP A 83 -0.83 11.54 -9.51
N ARG A 84 -1.47 10.72 -8.66
CA ARG A 84 -2.38 11.19 -7.61
C ARG A 84 -1.71 12.22 -6.70
N ARG A 85 -2.23 13.45 -6.72
CA ARG A 85 -1.60 14.58 -6.02
C ARG A 85 -1.85 14.58 -4.52
N VAL A 86 -3.05 14.19 -4.10
CA VAL A 86 -3.44 14.16 -2.67
C VAL A 86 -3.60 12.71 -2.26
N ASN A 87 -2.75 12.26 -1.35
CA ASN A 87 -2.72 10.86 -0.93
C ASN A 87 -2.62 10.75 0.60
N LYS A 88 -3.75 11.06 1.28
CA LYS A 88 -3.87 10.98 2.75
C LYS A 88 -4.30 9.58 3.19
N HIS A 89 -3.58 8.56 2.73
CA HIS A 89 -3.91 7.18 3.03
C HIS A 89 -3.63 6.77 4.48
N LEU A 90 -4.25 5.69 4.92
CA LEU A 90 -4.13 5.10 6.26
C LEU A 90 -3.19 3.87 6.32
N ALA A 91 -2.36 3.62 5.30
CA ALA A 91 -1.44 2.47 5.29
C ALA A 91 -0.47 2.45 6.48
N PHE A 92 -0.19 3.61 7.06
CA PHE A 92 0.60 3.76 8.30
C PHE A 92 -0.26 4.06 9.54
N GLY A 93 -1.56 3.82 9.47
CA GLY A 93 -2.48 4.17 10.54
C GLY A 93 -2.62 5.69 10.75
N GLY A 94 -3.17 6.08 11.90
CA GLY A 94 -3.44 7.48 12.23
C GLY A 94 -3.45 7.76 13.73
N GLY A 95 -3.51 9.06 14.09
CA GLY A 95 -3.57 9.50 15.48
C GLY A 95 -2.35 9.08 16.29
N VAL A 96 -2.58 8.74 17.55
CA VAL A 96 -1.52 8.32 18.49
C VAL A 96 -0.87 6.99 18.15
N HIS A 97 -1.50 6.20 17.31
CA HIS A 97 -1.00 4.89 16.83
C HIS A 97 -0.36 4.96 15.44
N ARG A 98 -0.13 6.15 14.90
CA ARG A 98 0.57 6.26 13.61
C ARG A 98 1.92 5.55 13.67
N CYS A 99 2.24 4.79 12.63
CA CYS A 99 3.49 4.03 12.53
C CYS A 99 4.70 4.95 12.75
N LEU A 100 5.51 4.61 13.75
CA LEU A 100 6.75 5.34 14.07
C LEU A 100 7.77 5.28 12.91
N GLY A 101 7.86 4.12 12.25
CA GLY A 101 8.77 3.87 11.12
C GLY A 101 8.32 4.44 9.78
N SER A 102 7.20 5.18 9.72
CA SER A 102 6.60 5.63 8.46
C SER A 102 7.52 6.51 7.59
N HIS A 103 8.41 7.29 8.22
CA HIS A 103 9.39 8.12 7.49
C HIS A 103 10.54 7.28 6.94
N LEU A 104 11.05 6.34 7.74
CA LEU A 104 12.10 5.41 7.32
C LEU A 104 11.60 4.52 6.17
N ALA A 105 10.44 3.92 6.30
CA ALA A 105 9.85 3.08 5.25
C ALA A 105 9.70 3.82 3.91
N ARG A 106 9.22 5.07 3.93
CA ARG A 106 9.14 5.90 2.71
C ARG A 106 10.50 6.18 2.08
N MET A 107 11.49 6.44 2.91
CA MET A 107 12.86 6.68 2.45
C MET A 107 13.43 5.40 1.82
N GLU A 108 13.30 4.26 2.48
CA GLU A 108 13.78 2.97 1.97
C GLU A 108 13.09 2.60 0.65
N LEU A 109 11.77 2.69 0.57
CA LEU A 109 11.01 2.40 -0.65
C LEU A 109 11.41 3.29 -1.81
N ARG A 110 11.60 4.59 -1.55
CA ARG A 110 12.06 5.54 -2.57
C ARG A 110 13.47 5.18 -3.06
N VAL A 111 14.41 5.00 -2.15
CA VAL A 111 15.80 4.68 -2.49
C VAL A 111 15.87 3.35 -3.26
N VAL A 112 15.13 2.33 -2.83
CA VAL A 112 15.08 1.05 -3.55
C VAL A 112 14.58 1.23 -4.98
N LEU A 113 13.51 1.98 -5.19
CA LEU A 113 12.97 2.20 -6.54
C LEU A 113 13.93 3.05 -7.40
N GLU A 114 14.51 4.11 -6.86
CA GLU A 114 15.48 4.96 -7.57
C GLU A 114 16.71 4.14 -8.01
N GLU A 115 17.33 3.41 -7.07
CA GLU A 115 18.54 2.64 -7.31
C GLU A 115 18.31 1.40 -8.18
N TRP A 116 17.15 0.76 -8.04
CA TRP A 116 16.80 -0.40 -8.86
C TRP A 116 16.59 0.02 -10.32
N HIS A 117 15.72 1.02 -10.59
CA HIS A 117 15.41 1.41 -11.96
C HIS A 117 16.59 2.08 -12.67
N ALA A 118 17.53 2.70 -11.94
CA ALA A 118 18.78 3.21 -12.52
C ALA A 118 19.69 2.09 -13.06
N ARG A 119 19.57 0.86 -12.55
CA ARG A 119 20.42 -0.28 -12.95
C ARG A 119 19.67 -1.33 -13.76
N ILE A 120 18.41 -1.55 -13.41
CA ILE A 120 17.53 -2.58 -13.98
C ILE A 120 16.20 -1.91 -14.35
N PRO A 121 16.16 -1.17 -15.47
CA PRO A 121 14.98 -0.39 -15.85
C PRO A 121 13.83 -1.28 -16.33
N GLU A 122 14.12 -2.49 -16.84
CA GLU A 122 13.13 -3.44 -17.32
C GLU A 122 13.30 -4.78 -16.63
N TYR A 123 12.21 -5.29 -16.07
CA TYR A 123 12.15 -6.59 -15.43
C TYR A 123 10.71 -7.10 -15.41
N ARG A 124 10.54 -8.40 -15.29
CA ARG A 124 9.22 -9.02 -15.26
C ARG A 124 9.20 -10.27 -14.39
N VAL A 125 8.02 -10.70 -13.99
CA VAL A 125 7.82 -12.05 -13.43
C VAL A 125 7.91 -13.04 -14.59
N PRO A 126 8.64 -14.17 -14.45
CA PRO A 126 8.68 -15.19 -15.49
C PRO A 126 7.28 -15.71 -15.84
N GLU A 127 7.09 -16.10 -17.10
CA GLU A 127 5.83 -16.66 -17.55
C GLU A 127 5.49 -17.97 -16.79
N GLY A 128 4.23 -18.14 -16.43
CA GLY A 128 3.74 -19.29 -15.68
C GLY A 128 4.04 -19.29 -14.18
N VAL A 129 4.68 -18.23 -13.65
CA VAL A 129 4.87 -18.07 -12.21
C VAL A 129 3.67 -17.39 -11.59
N GLU A 130 3.04 -18.05 -10.61
CA GLU A 130 2.04 -17.46 -9.74
C GLU A 130 2.71 -16.94 -8.48
N LEU A 131 2.38 -15.70 -8.10
CA LEU A 131 2.91 -15.07 -6.90
C LEU A 131 2.03 -15.43 -5.70
N ASP A 132 2.62 -16.06 -4.68
CA ASP A 132 1.93 -16.35 -3.42
C ASP A 132 1.91 -15.11 -2.54
N VAL A 133 0.71 -14.57 -2.34
CA VAL A 133 0.47 -13.37 -1.54
C VAL A 133 -0.19 -13.74 -0.23
N SER A 134 0.49 -13.53 0.88
CA SER A 134 -0.09 -13.72 2.21
C SER A 134 -1.25 -12.73 2.43
N PRO A 135 -2.46 -13.22 2.77
CA PRO A 135 -3.65 -12.36 2.88
C PRO A 135 -3.61 -11.40 4.07
N SER A 136 -2.88 -11.73 5.13
CA SER A 136 -2.87 -10.94 6.38
C SER A 136 -1.98 -9.70 6.30
N LEU A 137 -0.82 -9.82 5.65
CA LEU A 137 0.16 -8.73 5.50
C LEU A 137 0.43 -8.35 4.05
N ARG A 138 -0.31 -8.90 3.08
CA ARG A 138 -0.05 -8.73 1.65
C ARG A 138 1.44 -8.84 1.30
N GLN A 139 2.07 -9.84 1.89
CA GLN A 139 3.48 -10.13 1.71
C GLN A 139 3.66 -11.19 0.63
N ILE A 140 4.65 -10.98 -0.24
CA ILE A 140 5.15 -11.97 -1.19
C ILE A 140 6.46 -12.51 -0.62
N ALA A 141 6.51 -13.82 -0.35
CA ALA A 141 7.67 -14.45 0.27
C ALA A 141 8.82 -14.63 -0.72
N ASP A 142 8.49 -14.93 -1.98
CA ASP A 142 9.45 -15.10 -3.07
C ASP A 142 8.95 -14.37 -4.31
N LEU A 143 9.76 -13.47 -4.83
CA LEU A 143 9.48 -12.70 -6.04
C LEU A 143 10.57 -12.97 -7.09
N PRO A 144 10.41 -14.01 -7.91
CA PRO A 144 11.32 -14.26 -9.01
C PRO A 144 11.17 -13.17 -10.07
N LEU A 145 12.28 -12.56 -10.44
CA LEU A 145 12.36 -11.55 -11.48
C LEU A 145 13.40 -11.97 -12.54
N VAL A 146 13.10 -11.64 -13.78
CA VAL A 146 14.03 -11.72 -14.92
C VAL A 146 14.13 -10.34 -15.56
N TRP A 147 15.32 -9.94 -15.96
CA TRP A 147 15.68 -8.66 -16.56
C TRP A 147 16.55 -8.83 -17.77
#